data_9b5593960a0e9a0db36f90ab5a822b6a
#
_entry.id   9b5593960a0e9a0db36f90ab5a822b6a
#
_cell.length_a   1.000
_cell.length_b   1.000
_cell.length_c   1.000
_cell.angle_alpha   90.00
_cell.angle_beta   90.00
_cell.angle_gamma   90.00
#
_symmetry.space_group_name_H-M   'P 1'
#
loop_
_entity.id
_entity.type
_entity.pdbx_description
1 polymer ?
#
loop_
_entity_poly.entity_id
_entity_poly.type
_entity_poly.pdbx_seq_one_letter_code
_entity_poly.pdbx_strand_id
1 'polypeptide(L)'
;MSQTPEYFMAEALKEAQKAFDIQEVPVGAIIEKEGIIIGRGYNLIESAKDPTTHAELMAIRQAAKTLGAWRLLDCTMYVTTEPCPMCAGAMVLARIKKVYIGTPDKKTGACGSLMNTLQDDRLNHQVEIETGILQEDCEKLMKIFFKNLRKKKFGGKNEENR
;
A
#
# COMPACT_ATOMS: atom_id res chain seq x y z
N MET A 1 7.00 25.42 3.15
CA MET A 1 6.92 24.89 1.78
C MET A 1 6.23 23.52 1.81
N SER A 2 5.35 23.29 0.85
CA SER A 2 4.66 21.99 0.75
C SER A 2 5.63 20.91 0.26
N GLN A 3 5.51 19.70 0.81
CA GLN A 3 6.30 18.55 0.41
C GLN A 3 5.83 18.02 -0.94
N THR A 4 6.72 17.39 -1.69
CA THR A 4 6.44 16.82 -3.01
C THR A 4 5.80 15.43 -2.89
N PRO A 5 5.11 14.93 -3.94
CA PRO A 5 4.65 13.53 -3.98
C PRO A 5 5.79 12.53 -3.77
N GLU A 6 6.98 12.81 -4.30
CA GLU A 6 8.16 11.95 -4.12
C GLU A 6 8.58 11.86 -2.65
N TYR A 7 8.48 12.95 -1.91
CA TYR A 7 8.76 12.96 -0.47
C TYR A 7 7.83 11.99 0.27
N PHE A 8 6.53 12.08 0.02
CA PHE A 8 5.54 11.22 0.70
C PHE A 8 5.65 9.76 0.24
N MET A 9 5.95 9.51 -1.04
CA MET A 9 6.18 8.14 -1.51
C MET A 9 7.44 7.55 -0.87
N ALA A 10 8.49 8.34 -0.65
CA ALA A 10 9.67 7.90 0.09
C ALA A 10 9.32 7.52 1.52
N GLU A 11 8.38 8.23 2.15
CA GLU A 11 7.87 7.86 3.48
C GLU A 11 7.10 6.55 3.44
N ALA A 12 6.30 6.31 2.39
CA ALA A 12 5.64 5.03 2.19
C ALA A 12 6.64 3.89 1.97
N LEU A 13 7.74 4.15 1.26
CA LEU A 13 8.83 3.19 1.07
C LEU A 13 9.52 2.83 2.39
N LYS A 14 9.63 3.75 3.33
CA LYS A 14 10.15 3.45 4.68
C LYS A 14 9.25 2.44 5.38
N GLU A 15 7.93 2.56 5.22
CA GLU A 15 6.99 1.58 5.77
C GLU A 15 7.15 0.22 5.07
N ALA A 16 7.29 0.22 3.73
CA ALA A 16 7.54 -1.01 2.97
C ALA A 16 8.82 -1.71 3.44
N GLN A 17 9.88 -0.95 3.75
CA GLN A 17 11.13 -1.50 4.27
C GLN A 17 10.93 -2.19 5.63
N LYS A 18 10.06 -1.66 6.49
CA LYS A 18 9.72 -2.31 7.76
C LYS A 18 9.10 -3.69 7.53
N ALA A 19 8.19 -3.81 6.55
CA ALA A 19 7.62 -5.09 6.16
C ALA A 19 8.70 -6.04 5.63
N PHE A 20 9.56 -5.54 4.76
CA PHE A 20 10.70 -6.31 4.20
C PHE A 20 11.57 -6.89 5.32
N ASP A 21 11.89 -6.08 6.32
CA ASP A 21 12.81 -6.45 7.41
C ASP A 21 12.25 -7.58 8.30
N ILE A 22 10.92 -7.73 8.35
CA ILE A 22 10.24 -8.81 9.09
C ILE A 22 9.73 -9.93 8.17
N GLN A 23 10.18 -9.97 6.91
CA GLN A 23 9.84 -10.99 5.92
C GLN A 23 8.36 -10.98 5.49
N GLU A 24 7.74 -9.82 5.55
CA GLU A 24 6.42 -9.57 4.96
C GLU A 24 6.58 -8.98 3.55
N VAL A 25 5.62 -9.21 2.68
CA VAL A 25 5.60 -8.59 1.34
C VAL A 25 5.75 -7.07 1.51
N PRO A 26 6.76 -6.44 0.88
CA PRO A 26 7.13 -5.06 1.20
C PRO A 26 6.21 -4.03 0.54
N VAL A 27 5.03 -3.86 1.11
CA VAL A 27 4.10 -2.82 0.76
C VAL A 27 3.99 -1.86 1.93
N GLY A 28 4.10 -0.57 1.64
CA GLY A 28 3.95 0.50 2.62
C GLY A 28 2.98 1.55 2.14
N ALA A 29 2.29 2.17 3.08
CA ALA A 29 1.33 3.24 2.79
C ALA A 29 1.40 4.33 3.85
N ILE A 30 1.18 5.57 3.41
CA ILE A 30 0.96 6.68 4.32
C ILE A 30 -0.27 7.47 3.86
N ILE A 31 -0.88 8.18 4.79
CA ILE A 31 -1.98 9.10 4.51
C ILE A 31 -1.59 10.46 5.06
N GLU A 32 -1.70 11.49 4.22
CA GLU A 32 -1.41 12.86 4.64
C GLU A 32 -2.65 13.75 4.48
N LYS A 33 -2.72 14.77 5.32
CA LYS A 33 -3.69 15.84 5.24
C LYS A 33 -2.98 17.17 5.52
N GLU A 34 -3.11 18.12 4.58
CA GLU A 34 -2.48 19.44 4.70
C GLU A 34 -0.97 19.34 4.96
N GLY A 35 -0.30 18.38 4.32
CA GLY A 35 1.13 18.16 4.45
C GLY A 35 1.57 17.38 5.68
N ILE A 36 0.64 17.00 6.55
CA ILE A 36 0.94 16.27 7.79
C ILE A 36 0.56 14.79 7.61
N ILE A 37 1.49 13.89 7.87
CA ILE A 37 1.22 12.45 7.86
C ILE A 37 0.40 12.09 9.09
N ILE A 38 -0.82 11.59 8.86
CA ILE A 38 -1.76 11.23 9.93
C ILE A 38 -1.96 9.72 10.07
N GLY A 39 -1.47 8.94 9.11
CA GLY A 39 -1.54 7.48 9.17
C GLY A 39 -0.40 6.84 8.41
N ARG A 40 0.13 5.72 8.96
CA ARG A 40 1.19 4.91 8.37
C ARG A 40 0.82 3.45 8.50
N GLY A 41 1.22 2.66 7.53
CA GLY A 41 0.99 1.22 7.59
C GLY A 41 1.94 0.45 6.70
N TYR A 42 2.18 -0.78 7.08
CA TYR A 42 2.91 -1.74 6.27
C TYR A 42 2.29 -3.12 6.42
N ASN A 43 2.52 -3.99 5.44
CA ASN A 43 1.90 -5.29 5.39
C ASN A 43 2.32 -6.17 6.57
N LEU A 44 1.34 -6.81 7.23
CA LEU A 44 1.53 -7.64 8.43
C LEU A 44 0.78 -8.98 8.34
N ILE A 45 0.38 -9.43 7.16
CA ILE A 45 -0.49 -10.61 6.97
C ILE A 45 0.03 -11.82 7.73
N GLU A 46 1.30 -12.18 7.54
CA GLU A 46 1.90 -13.37 8.18
C GLU A 46 2.11 -13.17 9.68
N SER A 47 2.63 -12.00 10.07
CA SER A 47 2.93 -11.68 11.46
C SER A 47 1.67 -11.61 12.32
N ALA A 48 0.62 -10.96 11.81
CA ALA A 48 -0.66 -10.81 12.51
C ALA A 48 -1.59 -12.01 12.31
N LYS A 49 -1.30 -12.91 11.37
CA LYS A 49 -2.17 -14.02 10.95
C LYS A 49 -3.57 -13.51 10.61
N ASP A 50 -3.61 -12.43 9.82
CA ASP A 50 -4.83 -11.71 9.48
C ASP A 50 -4.74 -11.24 8.03
N PRO A 51 -5.60 -11.77 7.13
CA PRO A 51 -5.55 -11.41 5.70
C PRO A 51 -5.96 -9.96 5.41
N THR A 52 -6.51 -9.25 6.38
CA THR A 52 -6.92 -7.86 6.22
C THR A 52 -5.82 -6.86 6.57
N THR A 53 -4.70 -7.30 7.15
CA THR A 53 -3.62 -6.41 7.59
C THR A 53 -2.70 -5.97 6.45
N HIS A 54 -3.28 -5.43 5.40
CA HIS A 54 -2.56 -4.76 4.33
C HIS A 54 -2.12 -3.36 4.79
N ALA A 55 -1.04 -2.87 4.20
CA ALA A 55 -0.48 -1.55 4.49
C ALA A 55 -1.55 -0.44 4.46
N GLU A 56 -2.39 -0.46 3.44
CA GLU A 56 -3.42 0.55 3.21
C GLU A 56 -4.45 0.56 4.33
N LEU A 57 -4.92 -0.61 4.77
CA LEU A 57 -5.89 -0.70 5.87
C LEU A 57 -5.29 -0.25 7.18
N MET A 58 -4.01 -0.56 7.43
CA MET A 58 -3.31 -0.11 8.62
C MET A 58 -3.20 1.42 8.64
N ALA A 59 -2.85 2.02 7.51
CA ALA A 59 -2.78 3.48 7.37
C ALA A 59 -4.15 4.14 7.56
N ILE A 60 -5.21 3.57 6.98
CA ILE A 60 -6.59 4.06 7.13
C ILE A 60 -7.02 4.03 8.61
N ARG A 61 -6.78 2.92 9.30
CA ARG A 61 -7.12 2.78 10.73
C ARG A 61 -6.43 3.83 11.58
N GLN A 62 -5.15 4.05 11.37
CA GLN A 62 -4.39 5.05 12.12
C GLN A 62 -4.88 6.47 11.79
N ALA A 63 -5.09 6.79 10.52
CA ALA A 63 -5.58 8.09 10.09
C ALA A 63 -6.96 8.40 10.69
N ALA A 64 -7.87 7.44 10.67
CA ALA A 64 -9.20 7.57 11.25
C ALA A 64 -9.12 7.84 12.75
N LYS A 65 -8.25 7.13 13.45
CA LYS A 65 -8.01 7.34 14.89
C LYS A 65 -7.43 8.73 15.16
N THR A 66 -6.47 9.16 14.36
CA THR A 66 -5.84 10.48 14.49
C THR A 66 -6.85 11.61 14.31
N LEU A 67 -7.73 11.49 13.29
CA LEU A 67 -8.76 12.50 13.01
C LEU A 67 -9.98 12.37 13.91
N GLY A 68 -10.18 11.24 14.57
CA GLY A 68 -11.41 10.96 15.31
C GLY A 68 -12.63 10.85 14.40
N ALA A 69 -12.47 10.38 13.16
CA ALA A 69 -13.51 10.29 12.15
C ALA A 69 -13.22 9.14 11.19
N TRP A 70 -14.26 8.44 10.72
CA TRP A 70 -14.08 7.37 9.73
C TRP A 70 -13.98 7.89 8.29
N ARG A 71 -14.54 9.08 8.00
CA ARG A 71 -14.36 9.75 6.72
C ARG A 71 -13.06 10.53 6.72
N LEU A 72 -12.16 10.19 5.80
CA LEU A 72 -10.85 10.82 5.67
C LEU A 72 -10.91 11.91 4.59
N LEU A 73 -11.75 12.93 4.84
CA LEU A 73 -11.96 14.01 3.88
C LEU A 73 -10.69 14.81 3.65
N ASP A 74 -10.43 15.16 2.39
CA ASP A 74 -9.26 15.92 1.96
C ASP A 74 -7.92 15.24 2.29
N CYS A 75 -7.93 13.91 2.44
CA CYS A 75 -6.74 13.12 2.68
C CYS A 75 -6.22 12.51 1.39
N THR A 76 -4.90 12.40 1.28
CA THR A 76 -4.21 11.75 0.17
C THR A 76 -3.43 10.55 0.69
N MET A 77 -3.58 9.42 0.00
CA MET A 77 -2.81 8.20 0.29
C MET A 77 -1.63 8.08 -0.68
N TYR A 78 -0.51 7.61 -0.16
CA TYR A 78 0.66 7.21 -0.95
C TYR A 78 0.92 5.74 -0.63
N VAL A 79 0.94 4.89 -1.64
CA VAL A 79 1.13 3.45 -1.47
C VAL A 79 2.13 2.94 -2.49
N THR A 80 3.05 2.09 -2.06
CA THR A 80 4.15 1.63 -2.90
C THR A 80 3.71 0.69 -4.02
N THR A 81 2.62 -0.04 -3.82
CA THR A 81 2.05 -0.99 -4.80
C THR A 81 0.55 -0.75 -4.96
N GLU A 82 0.04 -0.96 -6.16
CA GLU A 82 -1.38 -0.76 -6.46
C GLU A 82 -2.29 -1.53 -5.49
N PRO A 83 -3.28 -0.85 -4.86
CA PRO A 83 -4.20 -1.51 -3.93
C PRO A 83 -5.03 -2.62 -4.57
N CYS A 84 -5.29 -3.68 -3.79
CA CYS A 84 -6.19 -4.78 -4.13
C CYS A 84 -7.66 -4.35 -3.98
N PRO A 85 -8.63 -5.21 -4.39
CA PRO A 85 -10.06 -4.85 -4.27
C PRO A 85 -10.51 -4.52 -2.84
N MET A 86 -10.00 -5.23 -1.84
CA MET A 86 -10.32 -4.97 -0.43
C MET A 86 -9.90 -3.56 -0.02
N CYS A 87 -8.66 -3.19 -0.32
CA CYS A 87 -8.10 -1.89 0.04
C CYS A 87 -8.72 -0.76 -0.77
N ALA A 88 -8.94 -0.97 -2.06
CA ALA A 88 -9.61 0.01 -2.91
C ALA A 88 -11.04 0.28 -2.41
N GLY A 89 -11.78 -0.77 -2.03
CA GLY A 89 -13.10 -0.62 -1.42
C GLY A 89 -13.07 0.18 -0.13
N ALA A 90 -12.08 -0.08 0.73
CA ALA A 90 -11.91 0.67 1.98
C ALA A 90 -11.60 2.16 1.72
N MET A 91 -10.81 2.46 0.69
CA MET A 91 -10.50 3.84 0.31
C MET A 91 -11.74 4.59 -0.16
N VAL A 92 -12.61 3.95 -0.93
CA VAL A 92 -13.90 4.52 -1.35
C VAL A 92 -14.78 4.78 -0.13
N LEU A 93 -14.91 3.81 0.77
CA LEU A 93 -15.70 3.96 2.01
C LEU A 93 -15.17 5.11 2.87
N ALA A 94 -13.86 5.21 3.01
CA ALA A 94 -13.21 6.24 3.81
C ALA A 94 -13.22 7.63 3.15
N ARG A 95 -13.65 7.73 1.89
CA ARG A 95 -13.71 9.00 1.13
C ARG A 95 -12.33 9.63 0.90
N ILE A 96 -11.30 8.79 0.66
CA ILE A 96 -9.97 9.29 0.29
C ILE A 96 -10.10 10.15 -0.99
N LYS A 97 -9.47 11.30 -1.00
CA LYS A 97 -9.54 12.23 -2.13
C LYS A 97 -8.70 11.78 -3.32
N LYS A 98 -7.46 11.38 -3.05
CA LYS A 98 -6.47 11.02 -4.07
C LYS A 98 -5.53 9.94 -3.56
N VAL A 99 -5.05 9.10 -4.48
CA VAL A 99 -4.00 8.13 -4.20
C VAL A 99 -2.86 8.26 -5.22
N TYR A 100 -1.63 8.26 -4.71
CA TYR A 100 -0.43 8.09 -5.52
C TYR A 100 0.04 6.66 -5.36
N ILE A 101 0.26 5.98 -6.47
CA ILE A 101 0.66 4.58 -6.54
C ILE A 101 2.06 4.49 -7.11
N GLY A 102 2.95 3.76 -6.45
CA GLY A 102 4.32 3.57 -6.92
C GLY A 102 4.37 2.66 -8.14
N THR A 103 3.96 1.41 -7.99
CA THR A 103 4.01 0.44 -9.08
C THR A 103 2.67 -0.29 -9.23
N PRO A 104 2.26 -0.63 -10.48
CA PRO A 104 1.04 -1.41 -10.69
C PRO A 104 1.19 -2.85 -10.22
N ASP A 105 0.07 -3.48 -9.89
CA ASP A 105 -0.03 -4.91 -9.59
C ASP A 105 -0.97 -5.57 -10.58
N LYS A 106 -0.41 -6.26 -11.56
CA LYS A 106 -1.16 -6.89 -12.65
C LYS A 106 -1.98 -8.10 -12.20
N LYS A 107 -1.68 -8.67 -11.04
CA LYS A 107 -2.34 -9.89 -10.53
C LYS A 107 -3.55 -9.58 -9.66
N THR A 108 -3.49 -8.52 -8.85
CA THR A 108 -4.53 -8.22 -7.87
C THR A 108 -4.98 -6.76 -7.86
N GLY A 109 -4.39 -5.92 -8.70
CA GLY A 109 -4.64 -4.48 -8.68
C GLY A 109 -6.07 -4.08 -9.04
N ALA A 110 -6.67 -3.24 -8.22
CA ALA A 110 -8.04 -2.77 -8.39
C ALA A 110 -8.13 -1.26 -8.66
N CYS A 111 -7.04 -0.66 -9.10
CA CYS A 111 -6.92 0.77 -9.39
C CYS A 111 -6.49 1.01 -10.84
N GLY A 112 -6.85 0.10 -11.74
CA GLY A 112 -6.57 0.19 -13.17
C GLY A 112 -6.06 -1.08 -13.81
N SER A 113 -5.46 -2.02 -13.05
CA SER A 113 -4.87 -3.24 -13.63
C SER A 113 -5.91 -4.30 -13.99
N LEU A 114 -6.57 -4.93 -12.99
CA LEU A 114 -7.64 -5.91 -13.25
C LEU A 114 -9.01 -5.26 -13.29
N MET A 115 -9.22 -4.27 -12.48
CA MET A 115 -10.46 -3.50 -12.36
C MET A 115 -10.10 -2.10 -11.86
N ASN A 116 -11.07 -1.20 -11.84
CA ASN A 116 -10.86 0.14 -11.30
C ASN A 116 -11.98 0.52 -10.33
N THR A 117 -11.91 -0.02 -9.12
CA THR A 117 -12.89 0.23 -8.06
C THR A 117 -12.89 1.70 -7.62
N LEU A 118 -11.73 2.35 -7.66
CA LEU A 118 -11.61 3.75 -7.22
C LEU A 118 -12.34 4.74 -8.12
N GLN A 119 -12.59 4.38 -9.39
CA GLN A 119 -13.23 5.23 -10.37
C GLN A 119 -14.50 4.61 -10.95
N ASP A 120 -15.09 3.65 -10.26
CA ASP A 120 -16.37 3.08 -10.62
C ASP A 120 -17.48 4.08 -10.29
N ASP A 121 -18.13 4.63 -11.32
CA ASP A 121 -19.14 5.68 -11.19
C ASP A 121 -20.44 5.22 -10.52
N ARG A 122 -20.64 3.91 -10.37
CA ARG A 122 -21.77 3.34 -9.65
C ARG A 122 -21.61 3.45 -8.13
N LEU A 123 -20.38 3.67 -7.66
CA LEU A 123 -20.09 3.82 -6.23
C LEU A 123 -20.31 5.28 -5.80
N ASN A 124 -20.50 5.48 -4.50
CA ASN A 124 -20.84 6.80 -3.94
C ASN A 124 -19.70 7.81 -3.97
N HIS A 125 -18.49 7.38 -4.22
CA HIS A 125 -17.31 8.23 -4.17
C HIS A 125 -16.26 7.72 -5.15
N GLN A 126 -15.54 8.62 -5.79
CA GLN A 126 -14.41 8.32 -6.66
C GLN A 126 -13.14 8.88 -6.05
N VAL A 127 -12.02 8.20 -6.28
CA VAL A 127 -10.70 8.58 -5.80
C VAL A 127 -9.83 8.93 -7.02
N GLU A 128 -9.19 10.08 -7.02
CA GLU A 128 -8.22 10.43 -8.06
C GLU A 128 -7.00 9.51 -7.97
N ILE A 129 -6.47 9.08 -9.10
CA ILE A 129 -5.34 8.16 -9.17
C ILE A 129 -4.20 8.80 -9.94
N GLU A 130 -3.00 8.74 -9.39
CA GLU A 130 -1.76 9.04 -10.08
C GLU A 130 -0.75 7.92 -9.83
N THR A 131 -0.12 7.41 -10.89
CA THR A 131 0.77 6.24 -10.82
C THR A 131 2.19 6.59 -11.22
N GLY A 132 3.13 5.73 -10.83
CA GLY A 132 4.52 5.84 -11.27
C GLY A 132 5.42 6.70 -10.40
N ILE A 133 4.98 7.09 -9.21
CA ILE A 133 5.79 7.89 -8.30
C ILE A 133 6.83 6.98 -7.64
N LEU A 134 8.12 7.21 -7.89
CA LEU A 134 9.24 6.37 -7.46
C LEU A 134 9.03 4.90 -7.85
N GLN A 135 8.50 4.68 -9.03
CA GLN A 135 8.11 3.34 -9.51
C GLN A 135 9.28 2.35 -9.47
N GLU A 136 10.47 2.76 -9.91
CA GLU A 136 11.65 1.88 -9.94
C GLU A 136 12.04 1.40 -8.54
N ASP A 137 12.03 2.30 -7.55
CA ASP A 137 12.34 1.96 -6.16
C ASP A 137 11.32 0.98 -5.58
N CYS A 138 10.04 1.21 -5.86
CA CYS A 138 8.96 0.33 -5.41
C CYS A 138 9.07 -1.06 -6.04
N GLU A 139 9.31 -1.14 -7.35
CA GLU A 139 9.49 -2.40 -8.08
C GLU A 139 10.72 -3.16 -7.58
N LYS A 140 11.83 -2.46 -7.37
CA LYS A 140 13.09 -3.05 -6.93
C LYS A 140 12.94 -3.77 -5.60
N LEU A 141 12.28 -3.14 -4.63
CA LEU A 141 12.06 -3.71 -3.31
C LEU A 141 11.22 -5.00 -3.40
N MET A 142 10.17 -4.98 -4.21
CA MET A 142 9.32 -6.16 -4.46
C MET A 142 10.11 -7.29 -5.14
N LYS A 143 10.90 -6.96 -6.15
CA LYS A 143 11.71 -7.95 -6.88
C LYS A 143 12.74 -8.62 -5.97
N ILE A 144 13.43 -7.87 -5.14
CA ILE A 144 14.42 -8.39 -4.19
C ILE A 144 13.73 -9.33 -3.20
N PHE A 145 12.59 -8.93 -2.66
CA PHE A 145 11.82 -9.73 -1.72
C PHE A 145 11.45 -11.10 -2.30
N PHE A 146 10.83 -11.13 -3.49
CA PHE A 146 10.41 -12.37 -4.12
C PHE A 146 11.59 -13.24 -4.58
N LYS A 147 12.68 -12.62 -5.00
CA LYS A 147 13.92 -13.35 -5.31
C LYS A 147 14.46 -14.07 -4.07
N ASN A 148 14.49 -13.39 -2.92
CA ASN A 148 14.94 -13.97 -1.65
C ASN A 148 14.00 -15.10 -1.20
N LEU A 149 12.70 -14.89 -1.36
CA LEU A 149 11.69 -15.90 -1.01
C LEU A 149 11.85 -17.19 -1.85
N ARG A 150 12.10 -17.07 -3.16
CA ARG A 150 12.35 -18.22 -4.03
C ARG A 150 13.62 -18.97 -3.63
N LYS A 151 14.69 -18.27 -3.27
CA LYS A 151 15.93 -18.87 -2.79
C LYS A 151 15.70 -19.69 -1.51
N LYS A 152 14.92 -19.19 -0.56
CA LYS A 152 14.56 -19.91 0.66
C LYS A 152 13.79 -21.20 0.36
N LYS A 153 12.81 -21.16 -0.57
CA LYS A 153 12.03 -22.34 -0.95
C LYS A 153 12.90 -23.42 -1.60
N PHE A 154 13.84 -23.06 -2.45
CA PHE A 154 14.76 -23.99 -3.07
C PHE A 154 15.78 -24.56 -2.06
N GLY A 155 16.31 -23.75 -1.14
CA GLY A 155 17.18 -24.19 -0.07
C GLY A 155 16.51 -25.18 0.88
N GLY A 156 15.25 -24.94 1.28
CA GLY A 156 14.48 -25.84 2.13
C GLY A 156 14.19 -27.18 1.50
N LYS A 157 13.92 -27.25 0.19
CA LYS A 157 13.70 -28.51 -0.52
C LYS A 157 14.97 -29.36 -0.62
N ASN A 158 16.14 -28.74 -0.65
CA ASN A 158 17.41 -29.47 -0.70
C ASN A 158 17.79 -30.04 0.66
N GLU A 159 17.30 -29.48 1.75
CA GLU A 159 17.53 -29.99 3.11
C GLU A 159 16.62 -31.15 3.47
N GLU A 160 15.37 -31.15 2.98
CA GLU A 160 14.42 -32.25 3.19
C GLU A 160 14.77 -33.52 2.39
N ASN A 161 15.57 -33.40 1.33
CA ASN A 161 16.00 -34.54 0.50
C ASN A 161 17.37 -35.07 0.87
N ARG A 162 17.93 -34.67 1.98
CA ARG A 162 19.16 -35.19 2.57
C ARG A 162 18.87 -35.96 3.85
#